data_5e3798c8059e0393852cd01fb8797913
#
_entry.id   5e3798c8059e0393852cd01fb8797913
#
_cell.length_a   1.000
_cell.length_b   1.000
_cell.length_c   1.000
_cell.angle_alpha   90.00
_cell.angle_beta   90.00
_cell.angle_gamma   90.00
#
_symmetry.space_group_name_H-M   'P 1'
#
loop_
_entity.id
_entity.type
_entity.pdbx_description
1 polymer ?
#
loop_
_entity_poly.entity_id
_entity_poly.type
_entity_poly.pdbx_seq_one_letter_code
_entity_poly.pdbx_strand_id
1 'polypeptide(L)'
;MNTPRSPEPQSDDQDGAFVPTPAASTRFPRLAVAVAALALALTACGGTATNPGSSAPSAAAVPDRLEPLPTPQPALPVTVPSVDGTQVTITSADRVVPLSGSLNEIVHTLGLGKQVVARDITATFEQAAQLPVVTRGHDVSAESVLSLRPTLVIAETTSGPGEAIQQIRDAGVPLLVIAPAKGLDDVPKRIDAVAAALGVKEAGTQLNQRTADRIATARRNVPAATAEQPRVAFLYLRGTASVYLLGGSDSGAASLLEAAGAVDTGKESGLGKDFTPITSEALAAAAPDAILVMSKGLESVGGIDGLVKIPGVAQTPAGMDRRVVTIDDGVLLNYGPRTDQVLSSLVTQLYGKGA
;
A
#
# COMPACT_ATOMS: atom_id res chain seq x y z
N MET A 1 -0.10 67.53 5.85
CA MET A 1 -0.37 67.12 4.46
C MET A 1 -1.19 65.87 4.48
N ASN A 2 -2.38 65.93 3.90
CA ASN A 2 -3.51 65.00 4.01
C ASN A 2 -3.24 63.62 3.46
N THR A 3 -3.63 62.61 4.27
CA THR A 3 -3.90 61.24 3.81
C THR A 3 -5.39 61.09 3.53
N PRO A 4 -5.83 60.51 2.40
CA PRO A 4 -7.24 60.21 2.18
C PRO A 4 -7.60 58.80 2.73
N ARG A 5 -8.73 58.75 3.44
CA ARG A 5 -9.46 57.56 3.90
C ARG A 5 -10.08 56.84 2.72
N SER A 6 -9.99 55.49 2.74
CA SER A 6 -10.80 54.58 1.93
C SER A 6 -12.17 54.33 2.58
N PRO A 7 -13.24 54.09 1.79
CA PRO A 7 -14.59 53.90 2.30
C PRO A 7 -14.87 52.44 2.70
N GLU A 8 -15.65 52.30 3.77
CA GLU A 8 -16.30 51.04 4.22
C GLU A 8 -17.40 50.59 3.23
N PRO A 9 -17.64 49.29 3.06
CA PRO A 9 -18.85 48.80 2.41
C PRO A 9 -19.98 48.60 3.43
N GLN A 10 -21.16 49.10 3.06
CA GLN A 10 -22.42 48.97 3.75
C GLN A 10 -22.93 47.54 3.73
N SER A 11 -23.50 47.10 4.88
CA SER A 11 -24.32 45.92 5.09
C SER A 11 -25.73 46.17 4.53
N ASP A 12 -26.20 45.30 3.62
CA ASP A 12 -27.62 45.17 3.31
C ASP A 12 -28.14 43.87 3.99
N ASP A 13 -28.93 44.11 5.03
CA ASP A 13 -29.83 43.15 5.63
C ASP A 13 -31.01 42.87 4.69
N GLN A 14 -31.24 41.63 4.27
CA GLN A 14 -32.54 41.18 3.79
C GLN A 14 -32.95 39.91 4.52
N ASP A 15 -33.81 40.07 5.49
CA ASP A 15 -34.66 39.05 6.11
C ASP A 15 -35.54 38.41 5.05
N GLY A 16 -35.37 37.09 4.87
CA GLY A 16 -36.26 36.23 4.08
C GLY A 16 -36.74 35.05 4.92
N ALA A 17 -37.87 35.23 5.61
CA ALA A 17 -38.55 34.20 6.36
C ALA A 17 -39.00 33.05 5.48
N PHE A 18 -38.54 31.83 5.77
CA PHE A 18 -38.97 30.60 5.11
C PHE A 18 -40.04 29.91 6.00
N VAL A 19 -41.28 29.83 5.50
CA VAL A 19 -42.41 29.14 6.10
C VAL A 19 -42.41 27.67 5.65
N PRO A 20 -42.48 26.68 6.54
CA PRO A 20 -42.62 25.30 6.15
C PRO A 20 -44.09 24.89 5.91
N THR A 21 -44.36 24.33 4.74
CA THR A 21 -45.65 23.69 4.41
C THR A 21 -45.68 22.24 4.88
N PRO A 22 -46.81 21.73 5.37
CA PRO A 22 -46.94 20.36 5.91
C PRO A 22 -47.12 19.31 4.80
N ALA A 23 -46.46 18.16 5.03
CA ALA A 23 -46.53 16.98 4.19
C ALA A 23 -47.91 16.28 4.33
N ALA A 24 -48.58 16.02 3.19
CA ALA A 24 -49.77 15.22 3.09
C ALA A 24 -49.43 13.71 3.14
N SER A 25 -50.05 13.03 4.07
CA SER A 25 -50.04 11.58 4.21
C SER A 25 -51.05 10.93 3.25
N THR A 26 -50.59 10.14 2.30
CA THR A 26 -51.40 9.23 1.51
C THR A 26 -51.23 7.79 1.99
N ARG A 27 -52.28 7.28 2.61
CA ARG A 27 -52.50 5.87 2.98
C ARG A 27 -52.95 5.11 1.72
N PHE A 28 -52.26 4.01 1.34
CA PHE A 28 -52.78 3.01 0.42
C PHE A 28 -53.03 1.67 1.13
N PRO A 29 -54.10 0.96 0.77
CA PRO A 29 -54.57 -0.22 1.49
C PRO A 29 -53.85 -1.49 1.06
N ARG A 30 -53.75 -2.42 2.00
CA ARG A 30 -53.30 -3.80 1.82
C ARG A 30 -54.33 -4.56 1.00
N LEU A 31 -53.88 -5.22 -0.10
CA LEU A 31 -54.61 -6.34 -0.70
C LEU A 31 -53.68 -7.55 -0.72
N ALA A 32 -54.11 -8.55 0.00
CA ALA A 32 -53.55 -9.90 -0.01
C ALA A 32 -54.25 -10.68 -1.15
N VAL A 33 -53.49 -11.35 -2.03
CA VAL A 33 -54.00 -12.45 -2.81
C VAL A 33 -52.99 -13.57 -2.84
N ALA A 34 -53.46 -14.73 -2.46
CA ALA A 34 -52.73 -16.00 -2.39
C ALA A 34 -52.93 -16.83 -3.67
N VAL A 35 -51.98 -17.78 -3.87
CA VAL A 35 -52.11 -19.09 -4.53
C VAL A 35 -52.10 -19.15 -6.07
N ALA A 36 -51.12 -19.80 -6.69
CA ALA A 36 -51.20 -21.19 -7.15
C ALA A 36 -49.90 -21.64 -7.85
N ALA A 37 -49.42 -22.80 -7.46
CA ALA A 37 -48.36 -23.55 -8.11
C ALA A 37 -48.88 -24.13 -9.43
N LEU A 38 -48.07 -24.08 -10.51
CA LEU A 38 -48.21 -25.03 -11.63
C LEU A 38 -46.82 -25.27 -12.25
N ALA A 39 -46.33 -26.50 -12.07
CA ALA A 39 -45.15 -27.02 -12.72
C ALA A 39 -45.46 -27.33 -14.19
N LEU A 40 -44.63 -26.85 -15.11
CA LEU A 40 -44.58 -27.36 -16.50
C LEU A 40 -43.11 -27.37 -16.94
N ALA A 41 -42.58 -28.57 -17.04
CA ALA A 41 -41.31 -28.87 -17.70
C ALA A 41 -41.47 -28.70 -19.22
N LEU A 42 -40.67 -27.86 -19.83
CA LEU A 42 -40.46 -27.83 -21.27
C LEU A 42 -38.97 -27.71 -21.56
N THR A 43 -38.38 -28.83 -21.96
CA THR A 43 -37.06 -28.93 -22.58
C THR A 43 -37.09 -28.16 -23.91
N ALA A 44 -36.27 -27.10 -23.98
CA ALA A 44 -35.88 -26.46 -25.23
C ALA A 44 -34.35 -26.35 -25.26
N CYS A 45 -33.73 -27.17 -26.12
CA CYS A 45 -32.34 -26.94 -26.56
C CYS A 45 -32.28 -25.61 -27.30
N GLY A 46 -31.63 -24.61 -26.64
CA GLY A 46 -31.23 -23.36 -27.24
C GLY A 46 -29.75 -23.15 -26.90
N GLY A 47 -28.87 -23.41 -27.88
CA GLY A 47 -27.44 -23.14 -27.73
C GLY A 47 -27.22 -21.65 -27.54
N THR A 48 -26.91 -21.23 -26.31
CA THR A 48 -26.30 -19.94 -26.05
C THR A 48 -24.79 -20.07 -26.31
N ALA A 49 -24.36 -19.36 -27.36
CA ALA A 49 -22.95 -19.10 -27.59
C ALA A 49 -22.38 -18.40 -26.33
N THR A 50 -21.72 -19.15 -25.45
CA THR A 50 -20.87 -18.62 -24.42
C THR A 50 -19.69 -17.97 -25.13
N ASN A 51 -19.68 -16.64 -25.19
CA ASN A 51 -18.44 -15.90 -25.40
C ASN A 51 -17.42 -16.42 -24.38
N PRO A 52 -16.26 -16.91 -24.79
CA PRO A 52 -15.14 -17.11 -23.88
C PRO A 52 -14.63 -15.71 -23.52
N GLY A 53 -15.23 -15.09 -22.51
CA GLY A 53 -14.62 -13.98 -21.83
C GLY A 53 -13.26 -14.51 -21.34
N SER A 54 -12.20 -14.01 -21.92
CA SER A 54 -10.83 -14.25 -21.50
C SER A 54 -10.71 -13.77 -20.05
N SER A 55 -10.93 -14.68 -19.12
CA SER A 55 -10.55 -14.48 -17.72
C SER A 55 -9.03 -14.43 -17.74
N ALA A 56 -8.47 -13.23 -17.67
CA ALA A 56 -7.06 -13.06 -17.35
C ALA A 56 -6.76 -13.92 -16.12
N PRO A 57 -5.65 -14.67 -16.09
CA PRO A 57 -5.29 -15.47 -14.94
C PRO A 57 -5.24 -14.53 -13.72
N SER A 58 -6.08 -14.80 -12.72
CA SER A 58 -6.06 -14.08 -11.45
C SER A 58 -4.68 -14.31 -10.86
N ALA A 59 -3.85 -13.27 -10.85
CA ALA A 59 -2.55 -13.33 -10.20
C ALA A 59 -2.73 -13.88 -8.80
N ALA A 60 -1.85 -14.78 -8.37
CA ALA A 60 -1.85 -15.30 -7.02
C ALA A 60 -1.71 -14.12 -6.05
N ALA A 61 -2.82 -13.69 -5.46
CA ALA A 61 -2.84 -12.58 -4.52
C ALA A 61 -1.95 -12.92 -3.34
N VAL A 62 -1.14 -11.96 -2.89
CA VAL A 62 -0.39 -12.09 -1.63
C VAL A 62 -1.42 -12.26 -0.51
N PRO A 63 -1.31 -13.31 0.33
CA PRO A 63 -2.28 -13.53 1.39
C PRO A 63 -2.42 -12.31 2.31
N ASP A 64 -3.65 -11.92 2.57
CA ASP A 64 -3.97 -10.74 3.40
C ASP A 64 -3.87 -11.02 4.91
N ARG A 65 -3.34 -12.19 5.27
CA ARG A 65 -3.16 -12.63 6.65
C ARG A 65 -1.68 -12.84 6.98
N LEU A 66 -1.25 -12.28 8.11
CA LEU A 66 0.09 -12.48 8.65
C LEU A 66 0.22 -13.82 9.38
N GLU A 67 1.46 -14.31 9.46
CA GLU A 67 1.85 -15.47 10.26
C GLU A 67 2.72 -15.02 11.45
N PRO A 68 2.12 -14.62 12.59
CA PRO A 68 2.87 -14.15 13.74
C PRO A 68 3.77 -15.25 14.34
N LEU A 69 4.90 -14.83 14.89
CA LEU A 69 5.66 -15.67 15.83
C LEU A 69 4.85 -15.87 17.12
N PRO A 70 5.17 -16.90 17.94
CA PRO A 70 4.65 -16.97 19.29
C PRO A 70 4.91 -15.68 20.05
N THR A 71 3.93 -15.23 20.86
CA THR A 71 4.03 -13.96 21.59
C THR A 71 5.25 -13.97 22.51
N PRO A 72 6.24 -13.11 22.25
CA PRO A 72 7.44 -13.02 23.10
C PRO A 72 7.15 -12.20 24.36
N GLN A 73 8.06 -12.30 25.35
CA GLN A 73 8.04 -11.43 26.52
C GLN A 73 9.02 -10.27 26.30
N PRO A 74 8.54 -9.01 26.24
CA PRO A 74 9.41 -7.85 26.14
C PRO A 74 10.36 -7.70 27.33
N ALA A 75 11.65 -7.58 27.07
CA ALA A 75 12.67 -7.24 28.08
C ALA A 75 12.88 -5.71 28.08
N LEU A 76 12.06 -5.01 28.86
CA LEU A 76 12.10 -3.55 29.01
C LEU A 76 12.58 -3.17 30.42
N PRO A 77 13.20 -1.98 30.64
CA PRO A 77 13.42 -0.92 29.65
C PRO A 77 14.57 -1.21 28.69
N VAL A 78 14.51 -0.58 27.50
CA VAL A 78 15.60 -0.57 26.52
C VAL A 78 15.87 0.86 26.05
N THR A 79 17.14 1.14 25.68
CA THR A 79 17.49 2.38 24.99
C THR A 79 18.07 2.01 23.63
N VAL A 80 17.52 2.59 22.56
CA VAL A 80 17.89 2.30 21.18
C VAL A 80 18.21 3.59 20.42
N PRO A 81 19.16 3.53 19.46
CA PRO A 81 19.42 4.67 18.58
C PRO A 81 18.27 4.85 17.60
N SER A 82 17.93 6.10 17.33
CA SER A 82 16.99 6.54 16.29
C SER A 82 17.78 7.18 15.15
N VAL A 83 17.33 7.02 13.90
CA VAL A 83 18.07 7.53 12.72
C VAL A 83 18.10 9.06 12.65
N ASP A 84 17.30 9.76 13.44
CA ASP A 84 17.33 11.21 13.61
C ASP A 84 18.43 11.68 14.59
N GLY A 85 19.29 10.77 15.05
CA GLY A 85 20.42 11.03 15.95
C GLY A 85 20.07 11.02 17.44
N THR A 86 18.81 10.76 17.80
CA THR A 86 18.38 10.69 19.21
C THR A 86 18.55 9.29 19.79
N GLN A 87 18.62 9.20 21.13
CA GLN A 87 18.49 7.95 21.88
C GLN A 87 17.10 7.87 22.48
N VAL A 88 16.37 6.80 22.18
CA VAL A 88 14.99 6.61 22.64
C VAL A 88 14.97 5.54 23.73
N THR A 89 14.55 5.92 24.94
CA THR A 89 14.33 4.98 26.04
C THR A 89 12.87 4.56 26.08
N ILE A 90 12.63 3.26 25.93
CA ILE A 90 11.30 2.64 25.92
C ILE A 90 11.14 1.84 27.21
N THR A 91 10.17 2.23 28.03
CA THR A 91 9.87 1.58 29.32
C THR A 91 8.64 0.68 29.26
N SER A 92 7.75 0.87 28.27
CA SER A 92 6.57 0.05 28.00
C SER A 92 6.30 -0.04 26.51
N ALA A 93 5.84 -1.22 26.05
CA ALA A 93 5.35 -1.48 24.72
C ALA A 93 3.87 -1.95 24.73
N ASP A 94 3.09 -1.52 25.73
CA ASP A 94 1.71 -1.96 25.90
C ASP A 94 0.75 -1.34 24.87
N ARG A 95 1.09 -0.14 24.36
CA ARG A 95 0.30 0.62 23.38
C ARG A 95 1.20 1.17 22.29
N VAL A 96 1.42 0.38 21.25
CA VAL A 96 2.32 0.71 20.14
C VAL A 96 1.54 1.30 18.98
N VAL A 97 2.02 2.39 18.42
CA VAL A 97 1.50 3.03 17.21
C VAL A 97 2.59 3.05 16.13
N PRO A 98 2.60 2.07 15.22
CA PRO A 98 3.44 2.11 14.03
C PRO A 98 2.79 3.01 12.97
N LEU A 99 3.57 3.95 12.41
CA LEU A 99 3.07 4.97 11.48
C LEU A 99 3.18 4.60 9.99
N SER A 100 3.54 3.35 9.67
CA SER A 100 3.48 2.84 8.29
C SER A 100 2.98 1.40 8.25
N GLY A 101 2.47 0.96 7.09
CA GLY A 101 1.98 -0.40 6.90
C GLY A 101 3.04 -1.45 7.15
N SER A 102 4.28 -1.20 6.73
CA SER A 102 5.38 -2.12 6.93
C SER A 102 5.78 -2.26 8.39
N LEU A 103 5.78 -1.17 9.15
CA LEU A 103 6.04 -1.19 10.60
C LEU A 103 4.92 -1.93 11.35
N ASN A 104 3.66 -1.72 10.96
CA ASN A 104 2.53 -2.50 11.47
C ASN A 104 2.74 -4.00 11.23
N GLU A 105 3.14 -4.37 10.02
CA GLU A 105 3.39 -5.77 9.64
C GLU A 105 4.49 -6.38 10.50
N ILE A 106 5.61 -5.69 10.71
CA ILE A 106 6.73 -6.18 11.51
C ILE A 106 6.29 -6.42 12.97
N VAL A 107 5.62 -5.45 13.61
CA VAL A 107 5.16 -5.59 15.01
C VAL A 107 4.20 -6.76 15.17
N HIS A 108 3.23 -6.90 14.26
CA HIS A 108 2.28 -8.01 14.29
C HIS A 108 2.98 -9.35 14.08
N THR A 109 3.93 -9.41 13.12
CA THR A 109 4.63 -10.65 12.80
C THR A 109 5.63 -11.07 13.88
N LEU A 110 6.18 -10.12 14.64
CA LEU A 110 6.95 -10.40 15.86
C LEU A 110 6.10 -11.01 17.01
N GLY A 111 4.77 -11.12 16.84
CA GLY A 111 3.86 -11.67 17.84
C GLY A 111 3.31 -10.64 18.84
N LEU A 112 3.51 -9.35 18.59
CA LEU A 112 3.08 -8.24 19.45
C LEU A 112 1.89 -7.44 18.85
N GLY A 113 1.11 -8.07 17.96
CA GLY A 113 -0.04 -7.42 17.33
C GLY A 113 -1.12 -6.96 18.30
N LYS A 114 -1.26 -7.61 19.47
CA LYS A 114 -2.23 -7.20 20.51
C LYS A 114 -1.89 -5.86 21.16
N GLN A 115 -0.63 -5.45 21.11
CA GLN A 115 -0.14 -4.17 21.63
C GLN A 115 -0.34 -3.03 20.64
N VAL A 116 -0.61 -3.33 19.36
CA VAL A 116 -0.86 -2.31 18.34
C VAL A 116 -2.24 -1.71 18.53
N VAL A 117 -2.32 -0.39 18.67
CA VAL A 117 -3.57 0.32 18.96
C VAL A 117 -4.06 1.21 17.81
N ALA A 118 -3.26 1.34 16.75
CA ALA A 118 -3.61 2.06 15.52
C ALA A 118 -2.83 1.53 14.32
N ARG A 119 -3.26 1.93 13.12
CA ARG A 119 -2.60 1.53 11.88
C ARG A 119 -2.44 2.70 10.90
N ASP A 120 -1.55 2.50 9.96
CA ASP A 120 -1.53 3.25 8.71
C ASP A 120 -2.58 2.69 7.73
N ILE A 121 -3.02 3.52 6.80
CA ILE A 121 -4.01 3.12 5.78
C ILE A 121 -3.52 1.96 4.89
N THR A 122 -2.18 1.80 4.74
CA THR A 122 -1.57 0.73 3.94
C THR A 122 -1.41 -0.59 4.70
N ALA A 123 -1.66 -0.61 6.03
CA ALA A 123 -1.76 -1.86 6.79
C ALA A 123 -3.12 -2.52 6.54
N THR A 124 -3.27 -3.17 5.39
CA THR A 124 -4.54 -3.72 4.90
C THR A 124 -4.81 -5.15 5.36
N PHE A 125 -3.82 -5.82 5.96
CA PHE A 125 -3.93 -7.22 6.38
C PHE A 125 -4.98 -7.44 7.49
N GLU A 126 -5.52 -8.65 7.52
CA GLU A 126 -6.68 -9.05 8.35
C GLU A 126 -6.55 -8.63 9.81
N GLN A 127 -5.37 -8.87 10.43
CA GLN A 127 -5.16 -8.59 11.85
C GLN A 127 -5.16 -7.10 12.21
N ALA A 128 -4.95 -6.20 11.25
CA ALA A 128 -4.99 -4.76 11.46
C ALA A 128 -6.32 -4.12 11.03
N ALA A 129 -7.19 -4.84 10.33
CA ALA A 129 -8.37 -4.30 9.64
C ALA A 129 -9.28 -3.45 10.54
N GLN A 130 -9.42 -3.81 11.82
CA GLN A 130 -10.32 -3.13 12.78
C GLN A 130 -9.63 -2.01 13.57
N LEU A 131 -8.32 -1.80 13.38
CA LEU A 131 -7.60 -0.74 14.08
C LEU A 131 -7.91 0.63 13.47
N PRO A 132 -7.99 1.70 14.30
CA PRO A 132 -8.19 3.05 13.79
C PRO A 132 -7.02 3.49 12.92
N VAL A 133 -7.33 4.19 11.81
CA VAL A 133 -6.35 4.77 10.90
C VAL A 133 -5.89 6.12 11.42
N VAL A 134 -4.61 6.25 11.74
CA VAL A 134 -4.00 7.49 12.24
C VAL A 134 -2.99 8.10 11.26
N THR A 135 -2.60 7.34 10.23
CA THR A 135 -1.68 7.77 9.18
C THR A 135 -2.24 7.38 7.82
N ARG A 136 -2.15 8.30 6.85
CA ARG A 136 -2.57 8.06 5.46
C ARG A 136 -1.37 8.22 4.53
N GLY A 137 -0.66 7.11 4.31
CA GLY A 137 0.64 7.13 3.66
C GLY A 137 1.69 7.78 4.56
N HIS A 138 2.08 9.01 4.27
CA HIS A 138 3.07 9.73 5.09
C HIS A 138 2.44 10.79 5.99
N ASP A 139 1.13 11.06 5.84
CA ASP A 139 0.42 12.13 6.56
C ASP A 139 -0.11 11.63 7.90
N VAL A 140 0.51 12.09 8.99
CA VAL A 140 0.26 11.68 10.37
C VAL A 140 -0.67 12.67 11.06
N SER A 141 -1.74 12.17 11.68
CA SER A 141 -2.57 12.95 12.60
C SER A 141 -2.05 12.82 14.03
N ALA A 142 -1.31 13.82 14.51
CA ALA A 142 -0.78 13.84 15.88
C ALA A 142 -1.90 13.74 16.93
N GLU A 143 -3.02 14.45 16.73
CA GLU A 143 -4.19 14.39 17.60
C GLU A 143 -4.74 12.97 17.71
N SER A 144 -4.93 12.30 16.54
CA SER A 144 -5.43 10.92 16.51
C SER A 144 -4.46 9.95 17.21
N VAL A 145 -3.15 10.12 17.01
CA VAL A 145 -2.12 9.31 17.68
C VAL A 145 -2.17 9.53 19.20
N LEU A 146 -2.14 10.79 19.65
CA LEU A 146 -2.08 11.12 21.10
C LEU A 146 -3.36 10.74 21.84
N SER A 147 -4.52 10.80 21.18
CA SER A 147 -5.81 10.37 21.77
C SER A 147 -5.79 8.90 22.20
N LEU A 148 -4.96 8.08 21.55
CA LEU A 148 -4.80 6.67 21.89
C LEU A 148 -3.83 6.42 23.04
N ARG A 149 -3.23 7.46 23.61
CA ARG A 149 -2.27 7.38 24.74
C ARG A 149 -1.20 6.31 24.50
N PRO A 150 -0.40 6.42 23.41
CA PRO A 150 0.61 5.43 23.10
C PRO A 150 1.74 5.43 24.12
N THR A 151 2.34 4.27 24.35
CA THR A 151 3.56 4.11 25.14
C THR A 151 4.81 4.06 24.25
N LEU A 152 4.62 3.86 22.94
CA LEU A 152 5.66 3.90 21.91
C LEU A 152 5.04 4.26 20.55
N VAL A 153 5.66 5.19 19.85
CA VAL A 153 5.39 5.47 18.44
C VAL A 153 6.61 5.07 17.62
N ILE A 154 6.40 4.37 16.51
CA ILE A 154 7.46 3.99 15.57
C ILE A 154 7.15 4.65 14.23
N ALA A 155 8.05 5.52 13.78
CA ALA A 155 7.93 6.33 12.57
C ALA A 155 9.05 5.98 11.56
N GLU A 156 8.90 6.45 10.34
CA GLU A 156 9.97 6.50 9.35
C GLU A 156 10.41 7.94 9.12
N THR A 157 11.59 8.16 8.53
CA THR A 157 12.05 9.53 8.19
C THR A 157 11.12 10.23 7.18
N THR A 158 10.27 9.47 6.49
CA THR A 158 9.25 9.96 5.55
C THR A 158 7.91 10.27 6.23
N SER A 159 7.73 9.91 7.51
CA SER A 159 6.51 10.24 8.27
C SER A 159 6.42 11.74 8.53
N GLY A 160 5.29 12.35 8.23
CA GLY A 160 5.11 13.79 8.36
C GLY A 160 3.64 14.20 8.55
N PRO A 161 3.34 15.49 8.57
CA PRO A 161 4.31 16.59 8.54
C PRO A 161 5.22 16.63 9.77
N GLY A 162 6.38 17.31 9.65
CA GLY A 162 7.36 17.41 10.76
C GLY A 162 6.76 17.95 12.05
N GLU A 163 5.81 18.87 11.94
CA GLU A 163 5.08 19.45 13.07
C GLU A 163 4.27 18.40 13.84
N ALA A 164 3.65 17.43 13.14
CA ALA A 164 2.92 16.36 13.79
C ALA A 164 3.86 15.42 14.56
N ILE A 165 5.02 15.10 13.98
CA ILE A 165 6.06 14.31 14.64
C ILE A 165 6.59 15.04 15.88
N GLN A 166 6.82 16.35 15.78
CA GLN A 166 7.27 17.16 16.90
C GLN A 166 6.23 17.24 18.01
N GLN A 167 4.94 17.41 17.69
CA GLN A 167 3.84 17.41 18.67
C GLN A 167 3.79 16.10 19.47
N ILE A 168 4.03 14.95 18.81
CA ILE A 168 4.07 13.66 19.51
C ILE A 168 5.25 13.60 20.49
N ARG A 169 6.42 14.13 20.12
CA ARG A 169 7.59 14.22 21.01
C ARG A 169 7.35 15.15 22.19
N ASP A 170 6.78 16.33 21.93
CA ASP A 170 6.51 17.34 22.96
C ASP A 170 5.49 16.85 23.99
N ALA A 171 4.64 15.91 23.61
CA ALA A 171 3.74 15.20 24.52
C ALA A 171 4.46 14.16 25.41
N GLY A 172 5.79 14.00 25.28
CA GLY A 172 6.61 13.08 26.07
C GLY A 172 6.48 11.60 25.68
N VAL A 173 5.91 11.31 24.50
CA VAL A 173 5.79 9.93 24.01
C VAL A 173 7.12 9.48 23.41
N PRO A 174 7.68 8.31 23.83
CA PRO A 174 8.83 7.70 23.17
C PRO A 174 8.53 7.52 21.66
N LEU A 175 9.33 8.14 20.79
CA LEU A 175 9.19 8.10 19.35
C LEU A 175 10.49 7.66 18.71
N LEU A 176 10.48 6.45 18.16
CA LEU A 176 11.59 5.88 17.40
C LEU A 176 11.39 6.19 15.92
N VAL A 177 12.41 6.76 15.29
CA VAL A 177 12.44 6.95 13.84
C VAL A 177 13.42 5.96 13.23
N ILE A 178 12.98 5.21 12.20
CA ILE A 178 13.80 4.30 11.42
C ILE A 178 13.87 4.73 9.95
N ALA A 179 14.87 4.25 9.22
CA ALA A 179 14.96 4.49 7.79
C ALA A 179 13.86 3.74 7.03
N PRO A 180 13.25 4.36 5.99
CA PRO A 180 12.41 3.61 5.05
C PRO A 180 13.24 2.57 4.31
N ALA A 181 12.60 1.49 3.86
CA ALA A 181 13.27 0.51 3.04
C ALA A 181 13.47 1.01 1.62
N LYS A 182 14.63 0.73 1.05
CA LYS A 182 14.95 0.98 -0.38
C LYS A 182 15.13 -0.34 -1.16
N GLY A 183 15.23 -1.46 -0.48
CA GLY A 183 15.42 -2.75 -1.11
C GLY A 183 15.43 -3.92 -0.11
N LEU A 184 15.69 -5.11 -0.65
CA LEU A 184 15.67 -6.36 0.10
C LEU A 184 16.65 -6.38 1.28
N ASP A 185 17.81 -5.72 1.16
CA ASP A 185 18.84 -5.67 2.21
C ASP A 185 18.44 -4.84 3.43
N ASP A 186 17.35 -4.08 3.33
CA ASP A 186 16.83 -3.29 4.44
C ASP A 186 15.81 -4.06 5.30
N VAL A 187 15.26 -5.17 4.77
CA VAL A 187 14.28 -6.00 5.50
C VAL A 187 14.82 -6.45 6.87
N PRO A 188 16.01 -7.10 6.97
CA PRO A 188 16.53 -7.53 8.28
C PRO A 188 16.84 -6.35 9.20
N LYS A 189 17.38 -5.25 8.68
CA LYS A 189 17.72 -4.07 9.50
C LYS A 189 16.47 -3.47 10.16
N ARG A 190 15.35 -3.42 9.43
CA ARG A 190 14.07 -2.90 9.94
C ARG A 190 13.46 -3.81 10.99
N ILE A 191 13.49 -5.13 10.75
CA ILE A 191 13.04 -6.12 11.74
C ILE A 191 13.87 -6.00 13.01
N ASP A 192 15.20 -5.90 12.91
CA ASP A 192 16.09 -5.75 14.06
C ASP A 192 15.82 -4.47 14.84
N ALA A 193 15.65 -3.33 14.16
CA ALA A 193 15.37 -2.04 14.80
C ALA A 193 14.05 -2.07 15.58
N VAL A 194 12.97 -2.61 14.97
CA VAL A 194 11.67 -2.74 15.63
C VAL A 194 11.74 -3.73 16.80
N ALA A 195 12.37 -4.89 16.61
CA ALA A 195 12.52 -5.90 17.66
C ALA A 195 13.34 -5.39 18.84
N ALA A 196 14.40 -4.61 18.58
CA ALA A 196 15.21 -3.98 19.61
C ALA A 196 14.39 -2.98 20.44
N ALA A 197 13.60 -2.12 19.77
CA ALA A 197 12.74 -1.15 20.43
C ALA A 197 11.66 -1.79 21.29
N LEU A 198 11.13 -2.93 20.85
CA LEU A 198 10.12 -3.69 21.58
C LEU A 198 10.71 -4.61 22.67
N GLY A 199 12.05 -4.66 22.81
CA GLY A 199 12.72 -5.53 23.79
C GLY A 199 12.60 -7.02 23.47
N VAL A 200 12.50 -7.40 22.19
CA VAL A 200 12.25 -8.78 21.73
C VAL A 200 13.26 -9.23 20.67
N LYS A 201 14.55 -8.99 20.94
CA LYS A 201 15.65 -9.24 19.98
C LYS A 201 15.69 -10.67 19.46
N GLU A 202 15.43 -11.66 20.31
CA GLU A 202 15.43 -13.07 19.92
C GLU A 202 14.31 -13.38 18.92
N ALA A 203 13.14 -12.80 19.11
CA ALA A 203 12.04 -12.89 18.12
C ALA A 203 12.41 -12.18 16.80
N GLY A 204 13.14 -11.06 16.88
CA GLY A 204 13.72 -10.38 15.72
C GLY A 204 14.65 -11.30 14.92
N THR A 205 15.59 -11.95 15.59
CA THR A 205 16.52 -12.92 14.97
C THR A 205 15.78 -14.08 14.31
N GLN A 206 14.76 -14.65 14.99
CA GLN A 206 13.93 -15.73 14.43
C GLN A 206 13.15 -15.26 13.20
N LEU A 207 12.58 -14.06 13.26
CA LEU A 207 11.83 -13.49 12.13
C LEU A 207 12.75 -13.22 10.94
N ASN A 208 13.94 -12.66 11.18
CA ASN A 208 14.93 -12.43 10.14
C ASN A 208 15.34 -13.73 9.44
N GLN A 209 15.65 -14.76 10.20
CA GLN A 209 16.01 -16.06 9.63
C GLN A 209 14.87 -16.61 8.77
N ARG A 210 13.65 -16.65 9.30
CA ARG A 210 12.47 -17.12 8.56
C ARG A 210 12.26 -16.33 7.26
N THR A 211 12.38 -15.01 7.31
CA THR A 211 12.17 -14.14 6.16
C THR A 211 13.27 -14.34 5.12
N ALA A 212 14.53 -14.43 5.53
CA ALA A 212 15.66 -14.69 4.64
C ALA A 212 15.53 -16.05 3.91
N ASP A 213 15.16 -17.11 4.65
CA ASP A 213 14.96 -18.45 4.07
C ASP A 213 13.82 -18.47 3.05
N ARG A 214 12.74 -17.76 3.32
CA ARG A 214 11.60 -17.62 2.40
C ARG A 214 11.97 -16.82 1.15
N ILE A 215 12.65 -15.69 1.29
CA ILE A 215 13.16 -14.90 0.15
C ILE A 215 14.12 -15.75 -0.70
N ALA A 216 15.04 -16.48 -0.07
CA ALA A 216 15.94 -17.38 -0.78
C ALA A 216 15.18 -18.47 -1.53
N THR A 217 14.07 -18.97 -0.96
CA THR A 217 13.21 -19.95 -1.64
C THR A 217 12.50 -19.34 -2.84
N ALA A 218 11.93 -18.13 -2.70
CA ALA A 218 11.30 -17.42 -3.81
C ALA A 218 12.28 -17.17 -4.97
N ARG A 219 13.53 -16.77 -4.66
CA ARG A 219 14.60 -16.57 -5.66
C ARG A 219 14.96 -17.85 -6.42
N ARG A 220 14.88 -19.03 -5.81
CA ARG A 220 15.13 -20.30 -6.51
C ARG A 220 14.10 -20.64 -7.60
N ASN A 221 12.93 -20.02 -7.53
CA ASN A 221 11.87 -20.18 -8.54
C ASN A 221 12.06 -19.25 -9.76
N VAL A 222 13.02 -18.34 -9.70
CA VAL A 222 13.41 -17.52 -10.85
C VAL A 222 14.04 -18.44 -11.90
N PRO A 223 13.58 -18.43 -13.17
CA PRO A 223 14.19 -19.25 -14.22
C PRO A 223 15.67 -18.94 -14.38
N ALA A 224 16.47 -19.99 -14.69
CA ALA A 224 17.88 -19.80 -14.96
C ALA A 224 18.08 -18.80 -16.12
N ALA A 225 19.15 -17.99 -16.04
CA ALA A 225 19.46 -16.87 -16.96
C ALA A 225 19.76 -17.27 -18.43
N THR A 226 19.19 -18.34 -18.94
CA THR A 226 19.30 -18.80 -20.33
C THR A 226 18.24 -18.16 -21.25
N ALA A 227 17.22 -17.50 -20.68
CA ALA A 227 16.21 -16.73 -21.41
C ALA A 227 16.49 -15.23 -21.27
N GLU A 228 16.03 -14.43 -22.23
CA GLU A 228 16.04 -12.98 -22.11
C GLU A 228 15.31 -12.57 -20.83
N GLN A 229 15.97 -11.72 -20.02
CA GLN A 229 15.37 -11.18 -18.81
C GLN A 229 14.24 -10.22 -19.21
N PRO A 230 13.01 -10.39 -18.66
CA PRO A 230 11.92 -9.49 -19.01
C PRO A 230 12.24 -8.06 -18.54
N ARG A 231 12.00 -7.12 -19.43
CA ARG A 231 12.14 -5.68 -19.19
C ARG A 231 10.86 -5.16 -18.55
N VAL A 232 10.93 -4.61 -17.36
CA VAL A 232 9.74 -4.22 -16.59
C VAL A 232 9.77 -2.73 -16.26
N ALA A 233 8.69 -2.02 -16.62
CA ALA A 233 8.48 -0.65 -16.18
C ALA A 233 7.56 -0.64 -14.94
N PHE A 234 8.01 -0.06 -13.84
CA PHE A 234 7.14 0.19 -12.69
C PHE A 234 6.40 1.52 -12.87
N LEU A 235 5.06 1.47 -12.98
CA LEU A 235 4.24 2.67 -13.11
C LEU A 235 3.46 2.94 -11.82
N TYR A 236 3.63 4.15 -11.28
CA TYR A 236 2.79 4.69 -10.23
C TYR A 236 1.65 5.49 -10.85
N LEU A 237 0.41 5.07 -10.59
CA LEU A 237 -0.78 5.59 -11.25
C LEU A 237 -1.78 6.13 -10.24
N ARG A 238 -2.34 7.33 -10.52
CA ARG A 238 -3.52 7.89 -9.86
C ARG A 238 -4.40 8.54 -10.93
N GLY A 239 -5.24 7.76 -11.58
CA GLY A 239 -6.07 8.19 -12.71
C GLY A 239 -7.00 9.34 -12.37
N THR A 240 -7.61 9.34 -11.17
CA THR A 240 -8.48 10.43 -10.69
C THR A 240 -7.77 11.78 -10.54
N ALA A 241 -6.44 11.77 -10.37
CA ALA A 241 -5.60 12.97 -10.28
C ALA A 241 -4.74 13.18 -11.53
N SER A 242 -4.90 12.37 -12.57
CA SER A 242 -4.07 12.38 -13.79
C SER A 242 -2.56 12.30 -13.50
N VAL A 243 -2.17 11.54 -12.46
CA VAL A 243 -0.77 11.32 -12.08
C VAL A 243 -0.32 10.00 -12.68
N TYR A 244 0.71 10.07 -13.54
CA TYR A 244 1.33 8.93 -14.21
C TYR A 244 2.84 9.09 -14.10
N LEU A 245 3.49 8.23 -13.30
CA LEU A 245 4.92 8.33 -13.01
C LEU A 245 5.62 7.00 -13.32
N LEU A 246 6.85 7.08 -13.82
CA LEU A 246 7.75 5.94 -13.99
C LEU A 246 8.69 5.87 -12.79
N GLY A 247 8.76 4.71 -12.15
CA GLY A 247 9.71 4.42 -11.09
C GLY A 247 11.14 4.38 -11.60
N GLY A 248 12.04 5.03 -10.89
CA GLY A 248 13.47 4.96 -11.11
C GLY A 248 14.17 4.06 -10.08
N SER A 249 15.49 4.14 -9.99
CA SER A 249 16.29 3.30 -9.09
C SER A 249 15.93 3.44 -7.61
N ASP A 250 15.43 4.60 -7.20
CA ASP A 250 15.04 4.89 -5.81
C ASP A 250 13.56 4.59 -5.53
N SER A 251 12.79 4.09 -6.51
CA SER A 251 11.36 3.77 -6.35
C SER A 251 11.06 2.62 -5.37
N GLY A 252 12.08 1.88 -5.00
CA GLY A 252 11.94 0.66 -4.21
C GLY A 252 11.61 -0.59 -5.05
N ALA A 253 11.12 -0.46 -6.29
CA ALA A 253 10.81 -1.63 -7.13
C ALA A 253 12.06 -2.30 -7.72
N ALA A 254 13.13 -1.56 -7.97
CA ALA A 254 14.34 -2.05 -8.64
C ALA A 254 14.91 -3.31 -7.97
N SER A 255 15.05 -3.30 -6.64
CA SER A 255 15.57 -4.45 -5.90
C SER A 255 14.68 -5.71 -5.99
N LEU A 256 13.36 -5.54 -6.06
CA LEU A 256 12.41 -6.65 -6.25
C LEU A 256 12.46 -7.20 -7.68
N LEU A 257 12.50 -6.32 -8.68
CA LEU A 257 12.60 -6.70 -10.09
C LEU A 257 13.90 -7.45 -10.38
N GLU A 258 15.03 -6.94 -9.89
CA GLU A 258 16.33 -7.61 -10.01
C GLU A 258 16.32 -8.98 -9.31
N ALA A 259 15.72 -9.07 -8.10
CA ALA A 259 15.59 -10.34 -7.39
C ALA A 259 14.66 -11.33 -8.10
N ALA A 260 13.69 -10.84 -8.87
CA ALA A 260 12.82 -11.62 -9.75
C ALA A 260 13.49 -11.95 -11.11
N GLY A 261 14.75 -11.58 -11.33
CA GLY A 261 15.47 -11.85 -12.58
C GLY A 261 15.02 -10.96 -13.75
N ALA A 262 14.41 -9.81 -13.47
CA ALA A 262 13.94 -8.84 -14.46
C ALA A 262 14.88 -7.63 -14.54
N VAL A 263 14.81 -6.90 -15.66
CA VAL A 263 15.48 -5.62 -15.86
C VAL A 263 14.49 -4.50 -15.52
N ASP A 264 14.85 -3.62 -14.58
CA ASP A 264 14.09 -2.40 -14.31
C ASP A 264 14.40 -1.36 -15.38
N THR A 265 13.42 -1.06 -16.24
CA THR A 265 13.61 -0.13 -17.37
C THR A 265 13.78 1.32 -16.92
N GLY A 266 13.23 1.71 -15.79
CA GLY A 266 13.43 3.03 -15.22
C GLY A 266 14.88 3.24 -14.76
N LYS A 267 15.42 2.28 -14.00
CA LYS A 267 16.83 2.27 -13.61
C LYS A 267 17.76 2.22 -14.82
N GLU A 268 17.50 1.34 -15.79
CA GLU A 268 18.30 1.22 -17.01
C GLU A 268 18.30 2.51 -17.86
N SER A 269 17.17 3.22 -17.87
CA SER A 269 17.05 4.54 -18.52
C SER A 269 17.74 5.68 -17.75
N GLY A 270 18.46 5.38 -16.66
CA GLY A 270 19.21 6.36 -15.87
C GLY A 270 18.34 7.22 -14.95
N LEU A 271 17.09 6.83 -14.66
CA LEU A 271 16.24 7.54 -13.73
C LEU A 271 16.69 7.21 -12.30
N GLY A 272 17.38 8.18 -11.67
CA GLY A 272 17.94 8.01 -10.32
C GLY A 272 16.95 8.36 -9.18
N LYS A 273 15.84 9.02 -9.48
CA LYS A 273 14.82 9.40 -8.50
C LYS A 273 13.89 8.23 -8.19
N ASP A 274 13.08 8.40 -7.15
CA ASP A 274 11.97 7.48 -6.84
C ASP A 274 10.95 7.42 -7.99
N PHE A 275 10.43 8.58 -8.42
CA PHE A 275 9.46 8.68 -9.49
C PHE A 275 9.72 9.89 -10.40
N THR A 276 9.44 9.71 -11.70
CA THR A 276 9.56 10.76 -12.71
C THR A 276 8.31 10.76 -13.58
N PRO A 277 7.74 11.95 -13.93
CA PRO A 277 6.63 12.03 -14.87
C PRO A 277 6.97 11.30 -16.18
N ILE A 278 6.04 10.48 -16.66
CA ILE A 278 6.22 9.71 -17.91
C ILE A 278 6.03 10.65 -19.11
N THR A 279 6.97 10.58 -20.09
CA THR A 279 6.69 11.00 -21.47
C THR A 279 6.43 9.77 -22.33
N SER A 280 5.59 9.92 -23.37
CA SER A 280 5.27 8.85 -24.31
C SER A 280 6.51 8.29 -24.97
N GLU A 281 7.44 9.18 -25.34
CA GLU A 281 8.68 8.87 -26.02
C GLU A 281 9.63 8.08 -25.10
N ALA A 282 9.76 8.52 -23.84
CA ALA A 282 10.62 7.84 -22.87
C ALA A 282 10.13 6.42 -22.57
N LEU A 283 8.81 6.25 -22.41
CA LEU A 283 8.22 4.94 -22.16
C LEU A 283 8.35 4.02 -23.40
N ALA A 284 8.09 4.55 -24.60
CA ALA A 284 8.26 3.80 -25.84
C ALA A 284 9.74 3.41 -26.07
N ALA A 285 10.69 4.31 -25.80
CA ALA A 285 12.13 4.03 -25.90
C ALA A 285 12.61 3.00 -24.86
N ALA A 286 12.06 3.01 -23.66
CA ALA A 286 12.34 2.00 -22.63
C ALA A 286 11.86 0.60 -23.05
N ALA A 287 10.89 0.50 -23.96
CA ALA A 287 10.37 -0.73 -24.55
C ALA A 287 10.18 -1.87 -23.53
N PRO A 288 9.37 -1.68 -22.47
CA PRO A 288 9.14 -2.72 -21.49
C PRO A 288 8.34 -3.89 -22.07
N ASP A 289 8.68 -5.12 -21.66
CA ASP A 289 7.96 -6.35 -21.98
C ASP A 289 6.78 -6.59 -21.03
N ALA A 290 6.83 -5.98 -19.85
CA ALA A 290 5.75 -6.01 -18.87
C ALA A 290 5.68 -4.68 -18.08
N ILE A 291 4.51 -4.36 -17.59
CA ILE A 291 4.27 -3.18 -16.73
C ILE A 291 3.89 -3.67 -15.34
N LEU A 292 4.68 -3.31 -14.33
CA LEU A 292 4.35 -3.49 -12.93
C LEU A 292 3.53 -2.29 -12.45
N VAL A 293 2.39 -2.56 -11.82
CA VAL A 293 1.51 -1.54 -11.22
C VAL A 293 0.98 -2.00 -9.87
N MET A 294 0.61 -1.06 -9.03
CA MET A 294 -0.17 -1.34 -7.82
C MET A 294 -1.66 -1.49 -8.16
N SER A 295 -2.37 -2.37 -7.45
CA SER A 295 -3.76 -2.75 -7.75
C SER A 295 -4.71 -1.54 -7.83
N LYS A 296 -4.70 -0.67 -6.81
CA LYS A 296 -5.54 0.54 -6.79
C LYS A 296 -5.15 1.56 -7.85
N GLY A 297 -3.84 1.61 -8.17
CA GLY A 297 -3.35 2.40 -9.29
C GLY A 297 -3.96 1.95 -10.61
N LEU A 298 -3.95 0.65 -10.88
CA LEU A 298 -4.56 0.04 -12.06
C LEU A 298 -6.08 0.27 -12.09
N GLU A 299 -6.77 0.05 -10.98
CA GLU A 299 -8.21 0.32 -10.85
C GLU A 299 -8.54 1.78 -11.14
N SER A 300 -7.71 2.72 -10.65
CA SER A 300 -7.94 4.17 -10.80
C SER A 300 -7.92 4.67 -12.24
N VAL A 301 -7.29 3.92 -13.14
CA VAL A 301 -7.25 4.22 -14.58
C VAL A 301 -8.26 3.41 -15.39
N GLY A 302 -9.06 2.54 -14.76
CA GLY A 302 -10.06 1.70 -15.42
C GLY A 302 -9.50 0.35 -15.87
N GLY A 303 -8.56 -0.23 -15.11
CA GLY A 303 -7.95 -1.52 -15.38
C GLY A 303 -6.98 -1.48 -16.56
N ILE A 304 -6.71 -2.66 -17.13
CA ILE A 304 -5.78 -2.81 -18.27
C ILE A 304 -6.27 -2.00 -19.49
N ASP A 305 -7.59 -1.94 -19.74
CA ASP A 305 -8.16 -1.16 -20.85
C ASP A 305 -7.90 0.34 -20.72
N GLY A 306 -7.86 0.85 -19.51
CA GLY A 306 -7.49 2.24 -19.23
C GLY A 306 -5.99 2.46 -19.26
N LEU A 307 -5.22 1.52 -18.74
CA LEU A 307 -3.76 1.58 -18.74
C LEU A 307 -3.19 1.70 -20.16
N VAL A 308 -3.65 0.89 -21.11
CA VAL A 308 -3.18 0.95 -22.51
C VAL A 308 -3.56 2.25 -23.23
N LYS A 309 -4.48 3.04 -22.69
CA LYS A 309 -4.82 4.38 -23.23
C LYS A 309 -3.89 5.48 -22.74
N ILE A 310 -3.08 5.20 -21.72
CA ILE A 310 -2.07 6.15 -21.26
C ILE A 310 -1.05 6.38 -22.38
N PRO A 311 -0.73 7.64 -22.72
CA PRO A 311 0.20 7.94 -23.81
C PRO A 311 1.54 7.19 -23.67
N GLY A 312 1.97 6.55 -24.73
CA GLY A 312 3.21 5.76 -24.77
C GLY A 312 3.04 4.27 -24.40
N VAL A 313 2.00 3.89 -23.63
CA VAL A 313 1.82 2.49 -23.21
C VAL A 313 1.51 1.59 -24.39
N ALA A 314 0.53 1.94 -25.23
CA ALA A 314 0.12 1.12 -26.38
C ALA A 314 1.24 0.89 -27.41
N GLN A 315 2.29 1.71 -27.40
CA GLN A 315 3.45 1.60 -28.30
C GLN A 315 4.57 0.70 -27.74
N THR A 316 4.44 0.23 -26.50
CA THR A 316 5.39 -0.70 -25.89
C THR A 316 5.01 -2.16 -26.16
N PRO A 317 5.95 -3.11 -26.15
CA PRO A 317 5.64 -4.54 -26.17
C PRO A 317 4.63 -4.91 -25.07
N ALA A 318 4.83 -4.43 -23.84
CA ALA A 318 3.92 -4.65 -22.72
C ALA A 318 2.49 -4.18 -23.00
N GLY A 319 2.32 -3.03 -23.65
CA GLY A 319 1.00 -2.50 -23.99
C GLY A 319 0.31 -3.26 -25.11
N MET A 320 1.08 -3.66 -26.16
CA MET A 320 0.58 -4.47 -27.26
C MET A 320 0.11 -5.85 -26.79
N ASP A 321 0.90 -6.50 -25.92
CA ASP A 321 0.62 -7.83 -25.38
C ASP A 321 -0.29 -7.77 -24.13
N ARG A 322 -0.63 -6.56 -23.67
CA ARG A 322 -1.42 -6.30 -22.45
C ARG A 322 -0.81 -6.98 -21.21
N ARG A 323 0.52 -7.08 -21.17
CA ARG A 323 1.27 -7.77 -20.14
C ARG A 323 1.46 -6.89 -18.91
N VAL A 324 0.57 -7.07 -17.95
CA VAL A 324 0.52 -6.26 -16.71
C VAL A 324 0.71 -7.17 -15.51
N VAL A 325 1.68 -6.81 -14.67
CA VAL A 325 1.96 -7.43 -13.38
C VAL A 325 1.36 -6.55 -12.30
N THR A 326 0.51 -7.13 -11.45
CA THR A 326 -0.22 -6.37 -10.44
C THR A 326 0.09 -6.90 -9.06
N ILE A 327 0.46 -6.00 -8.15
CA ILE A 327 0.69 -6.31 -6.72
C ILE A 327 -0.13 -5.33 -5.89
N ASP A 328 -0.64 -5.79 -4.74
CA ASP A 328 -1.40 -4.94 -3.83
C ASP A 328 -0.57 -3.77 -3.27
N ASP A 329 -1.23 -2.60 -3.15
CA ASP A 329 -0.61 -1.35 -2.67
C ASP A 329 -0.06 -1.47 -1.24
N GLY A 330 -0.68 -2.32 -0.42
CA GLY A 330 -0.29 -2.51 0.97
C GLY A 330 0.93 -3.39 1.15
N VAL A 331 1.48 -4.02 0.07
CA VAL A 331 2.59 -4.97 0.22
C VAL A 331 3.75 -4.75 -0.73
N LEU A 332 3.54 -4.20 -1.94
CA LEU A 332 4.58 -4.11 -2.99
C LEU A 332 5.89 -3.51 -2.48
N LEU A 333 5.83 -2.34 -1.85
CA LEU A 333 6.99 -1.58 -1.38
C LEU A 333 7.18 -1.64 0.15
N ASN A 334 6.48 -2.53 0.83
CA ASN A 334 6.54 -2.62 2.29
C ASN A 334 7.90 -3.10 2.80
N TYR A 335 8.57 -3.98 2.08
CA TYR A 335 9.83 -4.58 2.55
C TYR A 335 9.74 -5.06 4.00
N GLY A 336 8.66 -5.77 4.29
CA GLY A 336 8.37 -6.41 5.57
C GLY A 336 8.55 -7.93 5.50
N PRO A 337 8.07 -8.65 6.52
CA PRO A 337 8.16 -10.11 6.60
C PRO A 337 7.51 -10.88 5.44
N ARG A 338 6.59 -10.26 4.66
CA ARG A 338 5.95 -10.87 3.48
C ARG A 338 6.63 -10.55 2.14
N THR A 339 7.82 -10.01 2.14
CA THR A 339 8.57 -9.68 0.91
C THR A 339 8.81 -10.91 0.03
N ASP A 340 8.94 -12.10 0.61
CA ASP A 340 8.99 -13.38 -0.10
C ASP A 340 7.75 -13.66 -0.95
N GLN A 341 6.57 -13.31 -0.45
CA GLN A 341 5.29 -13.50 -1.14
C GLN A 341 5.16 -12.52 -2.32
N VAL A 342 5.60 -11.25 -2.14
CA VAL A 342 5.69 -10.27 -3.22
C VAL A 342 6.61 -10.77 -4.32
N LEU A 343 7.81 -11.25 -3.96
CA LEU A 343 8.77 -11.79 -4.91
C LEU A 343 8.22 -13.02 -5.64
N SER A 344 7.57 -13.95 -4.91
CA SER A 344 6.94 -15.14 -5.51
C SER A 344 5.82 -14.76 -6.49
N SER A 345 5.02 -13.76 -6.14
CA SER A 345 3.96 -13.24 -7.03
C SER A 345 4.54 -12.60 -8.29
N LEU A 346 5.60 -11.78 -8.15
CA LEU A 346 6.32 -11.21 -9.31
C LEU A 346 6.84 -12.31 -10.24
N VAL A 347 7.55 -13.30 -9.69
CA VAL A 347 8.10 -14.42 -10.48
C VAL A 347 6.99 -15.18 -11.20
N THR A 348 5.88 -15.48 -10.51
CA THR A 348 4.75 -16.20 -11.09
C THR A 348 4.11 -15.42 -12.24
N GLN A 349 3.92 -14.10 -12.09
CA GLN A 349 3.30 -13.27 -13.11
C GLN A 349 4.25 -12.97 -14.28
N LEU A 350 5.56 -12.88 -14.03
CA LEU A 350 6.54 -12.64 -15.09
C LEU A 350 6.88 -13.88 -15.92
N TYR A 351 6.83 -15.09 -15.32
CA TYR A 351 7.30 -16.33 -15.96
C TYR A 351 6.25 -17.44 -16.03
N GLY A 352 5.09 -17.26 -15.42
CA GLY A 352 4.00 -18.24 -15.48
C GLY A 352 3.49 -18.44 -16.91
N LYS A 353 3.19 -19.70 -17.29
CA LYS A 353 2.58 -19.99 -18.58
C LYS A 353 1.17 -19.43 -18.61
N GLY A 354 0.95 -18.34 -19.36
CA GLY A 354 -0.35 -17.69 -19.53
C GLY A 354 -0.40 -16.25 -19.04
N ALA A 355 0.75 -15.62 -18.73
CA ALA A 355 0.85 -14.17 -18.57
C ALA A 355 0.92 -13.47 -19.92
#